data_51b6bdb16e2c1a1e8c94232eb0f5fe4a
#
_entry.id   51b6bdb16e2c1a1e8c94232eb0f5fe4a
#
_cell.length_a   1.000
_cell.length_b   1.000
_cell.length_c   1.000
_cell.angle_alpha   90.00
_cell.angle_beta   90.00
_cell.angle_gamma   90.00
#
_symmetry.space_group_name_H-M   'P 1'
#
loop_
_entity.id
_entity.type
_entity.pdbx_description
1 polymer ?
#
loop_
_entity_poly.entity_id
_entity_poly.type
_entity_poly.pdbx_seq_one_letter_code
_entity_poly.pdbx_strand_id
1 'polypeptide(L)'
;MYLLLSAERKKIWRCNKVMKQRIITAIVLIALFVPCLVLGGIPFALLMVFIGCMSTFELLSICNHPKAKIYLYPLIGLYLLLSLLLPSTLLVPSEYIMLFLLILVICGVFDASMSMNRLSYYFMASTLVAFGIHMTYHMRMNLSVHYLVLLAFATLGADTGAYFAGRTFGKHKLNVRLSPNKTVEGSIGGIILGGLLGSAYGILVKLSLPIYIIILISFVLASTGQIGDLTFSSIKRTFEVKDYSQIFPGHGGVLDRFDSIIFNAMVLGILLHYLPLLFNFKI
;
A
#
# COMPACT_ATOMS: atom_id res chain seq x y z
N MET A 1 12.51 39.72 -24.12
CA MET A 1 12.99 39.65 -22.74
C MET A 1 11.83 39.66 -21.72
N TYR A 2 10.86 40.60 -21.78
CA TYR A 2 9.72 40.68 -20.81
C TYR A 2 8.80 39.46 -20.83
N LEU A 3 8.50 38.88 -22.00
CA LEU A 3 7.65 37.68 -22.15
C LEU A 3 8.30 36.40 -21.56
N LEU A 4 9.61 36.25 -21.64
CA LEU A 4 10.34 35.13 -21.07
C LEU A 4 10.35 35.21 -19.54
N LEU A 5 10.56 36.39 -18.95
CA LEU A 5 10.49 36.63 -17.50
C LEU A 5 9.10 36.39 -16.92
N SER A 6 8.02 36.71 -17.70
CA SER A 6 6.65 36.44 -17.27
C SER A 6 6.31 34.95 -17.31
N ALA A 7 6.84 34.20 -18.28
CA ALA A 7 6.67 32.75 -18.41
C ALA A 7 7.40 31.99 -17.26
N GLU A 8 8.64 32.42 -16.94
CA GLU A 8 9.41 31.85 -15.81
C GLU A 8 8.73 32.14 -14.46
N ARG A 9 8.25 33.36 -14.22
CA ARG A 9 7.49 33.67 -12.98
C ARG A 9 6.22 32.84 -12.88
N LYS A 10 5.47 32.63 -13.96
CA LYS A 10 4.29 31.75 -13.97
C LYS A 10 4.66 30.29 -13.68
N LYS A 11 5.80 29.80 -14.21
CA LYS A 11 6.30 28.46 -13.94
C LYS A 11 6.70 28.27 -12.48
N ILE A 12 7.45 29.22 -11.91
CA ILE A 12 7.85 29.24 -10.49
C ILE A 12 6.62 29.31 -9.58
N TRP A 13 5.65 30.19 -9.90
CA TRP A 13 4.42 30.32 -9.13
C TRP A 13 3.58 29.03 -9.14
N ARG A 14 3.44 28.38 -10.30
CA ARG A 14 2.78 27.06 -10.41
C ARG A 14 3.52 25.98 -9.60
N CYS A 15 4.83 25.94 -9.68
CA CYS A 15 5.65 24.99 -8.91
C CYS A 15 5.47 25.20 -7.40
N ASN A 16 5.51 26.43 -6.92
CA ASN A 16 5.30 26.76 -5.51
C ASN A 16 3.87 26.44 -5.05
N LYS A 17 2.84 26.67 -5.88
CA LYS A 17 1.46 26.32 -5.57
C LYS A 17 1.29 24.79 -5.41
N VAL A 18 1.87 24.00 -6.33
CA VAL A 18 1.84 22.54 -6.26
C VAL A 18 2.59 22.02 -5.03
N MET A 19 3.74 22.59 -4.71
CA MET A 19 4.49 22.21 -3.49
C MET A 19 3.69 22.51 -2.21
N LYS A 20 3.10 23.71 -2.09
CA LYS A 20 2.25 24.07 -0.95
C LYS A 20 1.07 23.10 -0.79
N GLN A 21 0.38 22.77 -1.89
CA GLN A 21 -0.72 21.78 -1.86
C GLN A 21 -0.23 20.41 -1.36
N ARG A 22 0.92 19.94 -1.83
CA ARG A 22 1.50 18.67 -1.35
C ARG A 22 1.80 18.71 0.14
N ILE A 23 2.45 19.75 0.64
CA ILE A 23 2.77 19.87 2.06
C ILE A 23 1.50 19.86 2.91
N ILE A 24 0.49 20.65 2.53
CA ILE A 24 -0.79 20.73 3.27
C ILE A 24 -1.46 19.34 3.28
N THR A 25 -1.55 18.68 2.14
CA THR A 25 -2.18 17.34 2.04
C THR A 25 -1.41 16.32 2.90
N ALA A 26 -0.07 16.35 2.91
CA ALA A 26 0.73 15.47 3.76
C ALA A 26 0.45 15.71 5.24
N ILE A 27 0.40 16.99 5.68
CA ILE A 27 0.10 17.34 7.07
C ILE A 27 -1.30 16.86 7.47
N VAL A 28 -2.32 17.07 6.61
CA VAL A 28 -3.70 16.61 6.86
C VAL A 28 -3.76 15.09 6.96
N LEU A 29 -3.08 14.38 6.07
CA LEU A 29 -3.01 12.91 6.13
C LEU A 29 -2.36 12.45 7.43
N ILE A 30 -1.19 12.99 7.80
CA ILE A 30 -0.52 12.62 9.05
C ILE A 30 -1.42 12.93 10.25
N ALA A 31 -2.05 14.11 10.30
CA ALA A 31 -2.95 14.52 11.37
C ALA A 31 -4.20 13.65 11.49
N LEU A 32 -4.65 13.02 10.40
CA LEU A 32 -5.78 12.08 10.40
C LEU A 32 -5.33 10.66 10.75
N PHE A 33 -4.28 10.16 10.14
CA PHE A 33 -3.87 8.76 10.25
C PHE A 33 -3.16 8.43 11.56
N VAL A 34 -2.24 9.29 12.00
CA VAL A 34 -1.44 9.02 13.21
C VAL A 34 -2.29 8.95 14.48
N PRO A 35 -3.23 9.88 14.75
CA PRO A 35 -4.11 9.74 15.91
C PRO A 35 -4.97 8.47 15.88
N CYS A 36 -5.55 8.12 14.73
CA CYS A 36 -6.33 6.90 14.59
C CYS A 36 -5.48 5.65 14.86
N LEU A 37 -4.24 5.64 14.35
CA LEU A 37 -3.31 4.55 14.58
C LEU A 37 -2.93 4.42 16.06
N VAL A 38 -2.66 5.53 16.75
CA VAL A 38 -2.24 5.54 18.16
C VAL A 38 -3.42 5.18 19.07
N LEU A 39 -4.60 5.78 18.87
CA LEU A 39 -5.78 5.52 19.68
C LEU A 39 -6.28 4.05 19.51
N GLY A 40 -6.22 3.51 18.28
CA GLY A 40 -6.75 2.17 18.00
C GLY A 40 -8.28 2.12 18.12
N GLY A 41 -8.83 0.95 18.45
CA GLY A 41 -10.27 0.77 18.67
C GLY A 41 -11.14 1.29 17.53
N ILE A 42 -12.24 1.96 17.88
CA ILE A 42 -13.22 2.50 16.92
C ILE A 42 -12.60 3.50 15.93
N PRO A 43 -11.77 4.49 16.34
CA PRO A 43 -11.15 5.41 15.39
C PRO A 43 -10.33 4.71 14.31
N PHE A 44 -9.58 3.67 14.69
CA PHE A 44 -8.80 2.89 13.72
C PHE A 44 -9.68 2.01 12.82
N ALA A 45 -10.74 1.42 13.37
CA ALA A 45 -11.73 0.68 12.59
C ALA A 45 -12.40 1.57 11.52
N LEU A 46 -12.83 2.78 11.90
CA LEU A 46 -13.41 3.74 10.97
C LEU A 46 -12.41 4.17 9.88
N LEU A 47 -11.15 4.33 10.24
CA LEU A 47 -10.08 4.61 9.26
C LEU A 47 -9.94 3.46 8.26
N MET A 48 -9.95 2.21 8.70
CA MET A 48 -9.87 1.04 7.81
C MET A 48 -11.10 0.92 6.90
N VAL A 49 -12.30 1.21 7.42
CA VAL A 49 -13.53 1.30 6.61
C VAL A 49 -13.40 2.38 5.54
N PHE A 50 -12.91 3.56 5.90
CA PHE A 50 -12.67 4.64 4.94
C PHE A 50 -11.68 4.21 3.84
N ILE A 51 -10.55 3.60 4.21
CA ILE A 51 -9.56 3.09 3.24
C ILE A 51 -10.21 2.03 2.35
N GLY A 52 -11.00 1.11 2.88
CA GLY A 52 -11.69 0.07 2.12
C GLY A 52 -12.68 0.65 1.09
N CYS A 53 -13.50 1.61 1.51
CA CYS A 53 -14.45 2.29 0.61
C CYS A 53 -13.72 3.05 -0.51
N MET A 54 -12.69 3.81 -0.17
CA MET A 54 -11.90 4.56 -1.14
C MET A 54 -11.15 3.63 -2.11
N SER A 55 -10.55 2.55 -1.58
CA SER A 55 -9.89 1.54 -2.42
C SER A 55 -10.85 0.89 -3.40
N THR A 56 -12.08 0.57 -2.98
CA THR A 56 -13.12 0.05 -3.88
C THR A 56 -13.42 1.02 -5.01
N PHE A 57 -13.65 2.28 -4.67
CA PHE A 57 -13.90 3.33 -5.66
C PHE A 57 -12.73 3.46 -6.64
N GLU A 58 -11.51 3.50 -6.15
CA GLU A 58 -10.30 3.67 -6.96
C GLU A 58 -10.03 2.46 -7.87
N LEU A 59 -10.15 1.22 -7.36
CA LEU A 59 -9.98 0.02 -8.16
C LEU A 59 -10.98 -0.07 -9.32
N LEU A 60 -12.22 0.38 -9.11
CA LEU A 60 -13.23 0.34 -10.14
C LEU A 60 -13.18 1.54 -11.09
N SER A 61 -12.76 2.71 -10.61
CA SER A 61 -12.71 3.95 -11.40
C SER A 61 -11.65 3.93 -12.50
N ILE A 62 -10.54 3.19 -12.33
CA ILE A 62 -9.50 3.08 -13.37
C ILE A 62 -9.95 2.23 -14.57
N CYS A 63 -11.03 1.44 -14.42
CA CYS A 63 -11.59 0.64 -15.51
C CYS A 63 -12.45 1.49 -16.44
N ASN A 64 -11.83 2.25 -17.33
CA ASN A 64 -12.52 3.25 -18.15
C ASN A 64 -13.24 2.67 -19.38
N HIS A 65 -12.80 1.56 -19.97
CA HIS A 65 -13.37 1.00 -21.22
C HIS A 65 -13.49 -0.53 -21.20
N PRO A 66 -14.71 -1.09 -21.09
CA PRO A 66 -15.93 -0.45 -20.61
C PRO A 66 -15.87 -0.12 -19.12
N LYS A 67 -16.67 0.89 -18.69
CA LYS A 67 -16.75 1.26 -17.26
C LYS A 67 -17.19 0.07 -16.40
N ALA A 68 -16.70 0.05 -15.16
CA ALA A 68 -17.16 -0.94 -14.18
C ALA A 68 -18.67 -0.84 -13.95
N LYS A 69 -19.36 -1.97 -13.92
CA LYS A 69 -20.81 -2.01 -13.65
C LYS A 69 -21.11 -1.59 -12.21
N ILE A 70 -22.27 -0.98 -12.01
CA ILE A 70 -22.65 -0.41 -10.71
C ILE A 70 -22.71 -1.47 -9.59
N TYR A 71 -23.09 -2.71 -9.90
CA TYR A 71 -23.17 -3.79 -8.91
C TYR A 71 -21.80 -4.24 -8.37
N LEU A 72 -20.70 -3.95 -9.09
CA LEU A 72 -19.35 -4.28 -8.63
C LEU A 72 -18.90 -3.42 -7.44
N TYR A 73 -19.43 -2.20 -7.32
CA TYR A 73 -19.11 -1.32 -6.20
C TYR A 73 -19.54 -1.90 -4.84
N PRO A 74 -20.83 -2.28 -4.64
CA PRO A 74 -21.22 -2.92 -3.39
C PRO A 74 -20.60 -4.31 -3.23
N LEU A 75 -20.40 -5.08 -4.30
CA LEU A 75 -19.81 -6.41 -4.24
C LEU A 75 -18.38 -6.36 -3.71
N ILE A 76 -17.50 -5.57 -4.36
CA ILE A 76 -16.09 -5.44 -3.95
C ILE A 76 -15.99 -4.68 -2.63
N GLY A 77 -16.81 -3.63 -2.43
CA GLY A 77 -16.84 -2.88 -1.18
C GLY A 77 -17.21 -3.78 0.01
N LEU A 78 -18.24 -4.60 -0.13
CA LEU A 78 -18.62 -5.56 0.89
C LEU A 78 -17.51 -6.59 1.14
N TYR A 79 -16.87 -7.11 0.09
CA TYR A 79 -15.72 -8.00 0.22
C TYR A 79 -14.58 -7.34 1.03
N LEU A 80 -14.18 -6.12 0.72
CA LEU A 80 -13.13 -5.42 1.46
C LEU A 80 -13.54 -5.15 2.92
N LEU A 81 -14.78 -4.73 3.18
CA LEU A 81 -15.25 -4.39 4.52
C LEU A 81 -15.49 -5.63 5.38
N LEU A 82 -16.04 -6.70 4.83
CA LEU A 82 -16.20 -7.96 5.56
C LEU A 82 -14.87 -8.55 6.01
N SER A 83 -13.76 -8.27 5.30
CA SER A 83 -12.44 -8.71 5.74
C SER A 83 -12.09 -8.20 7.15
N LEU A 84 -12.61 -7.05 7.58
CA LEU A 84 -12.42 -6.50 8.93
C LEU A 84 -13.20 -7.27 10.00
N LEU A 85 -14.29 -7.94 9.63
CA LEU A 85 -15.17 -8.68 10.54
C LEU A 85 -14.79 -10.17 10.66
N LEU A 86 -13.83 -10.64 9.86
CA LEU A 86 -13.35 -12.02 9.94
C LEU A 86 -12.70 -12.29 11.30
N PRO A 87 -12.62 -13.57 11.72
CA PRO A 87 -11.97 -13.93 12.97
C PRO A 87 -10.59 -13.31 13.10
N SER A 88 -10.18 -13.03 14.33
CA SER A 88 -8.94 -12.32 14.68
C SER A 88 -7.66 -13.14 14.44
N THR A 89 -7.62 -13.87 13.34
CA THR A 89 -6.42 -14.55 12.84
C THR A 89 -5.64 -13.61 11.93
N LEU A 90 -4.32 -13.72 11.94
CA LEU A 90 -3.49 -12.92 11.03
C LEU A 90 -3.70 -13.28 9.56
N LEU A 91 -4.11 -14.51 9.28
CA LEU A 91 -4.36 -14.95 7.90
C LEU A 91 -5.86 -14.92 7.58
N VAL A 92 -6.17 -14.50 6.37
CA VAL A 92 -7.55 -14.52 5.85
C VAL A 92 -7.95 -15.97 5.57
N PRO A 93 -9.14 -16.42 6.03
CA PRO A 93 -9.61 -17.77 5.76
C PRO A 93 -9.75 -18.06 4.26
N SER A 94 -9.35 -19.26 3.84
CA SER A 94 -9.40 -19.68 2.44
C SER A 94 -10.83 -19.68 1.89
N GLU A 95 -11.82 -20.03 2.72
CA GLU A 95 -13.25 -20.09 2.38
C GLU A 95 -13.77 -18.71 1.97
N TYR A 96 -13.29 -17.67 2.60
CA TYR A 96 -13.65 -16.29 2.27
C TYR A 96 -13.17 -15.90 0.86
N ILE A 97 -11.93 -16.29 0.53
CA ILE A 97 -11.36 -16.06 -0.81
C ILE A 97 -12.11 -16.85 -1.86
N MET A 98 -12.40 -18.13 -1.57
CA MET A 98 -13.12 -19.01 -2.47
C MET A 98 -14.54 -18.52 -2.74
N LEU A 99 -15.24 -18.05 -1.71
CA LEU A 99 -16.58 -17.47 -1.86
C LEU A 99 -16.57 -16.26 -2.78
N PHE A 100 -15.60 -15.36 -2.62
CA PHE A 100 -15.48 -14.19 -3.49
C PHE A 100 -15.18 -14.57 -4.93
N LEU A 101 -14.28 -15.54 -5.15
CA LEU A 101 -14.00 -16.07 -6.49
C LEU A 101 -15.24 -16.66 -7.14
N LEU A 102 -16.02 -17.47 -6.40
CA LEU A 102 -17.26 -18.07 -6.91
C LEU A 102 -18.27 -17.01 -7.32
N ILE A 103 -18.47 -15.99 -6.48
CA ILE A 103 -19.38 -14.87 -6.80
C ILE A 103 -18.92 -14.15 -8.07
N LEU A 104 -17.62 -13.84 -8.21
CA LEU A 104 -17.09 -13.21 -9.42
C LEU A 104 -17.26 -14.06 -10.67
N VAL A 105 -17.03 -15.37 -10.56
CA VAL A 105 -17.24 -16.32 -11.69
C VAL A 105 -18.71 -16.35 -12.09
N ILE A 106 -19.64 -16.40 -11.12
CA ILE A 106 -21.08 -16.33 -11.39
C ILE A 106 -21.44 -15.03 -12.10
N CYS A 107 -20.93 -13.88 -11.62
CA CYS A 107 -21.12 -12.62 -12.31
C CYS A 107 -20.57 -12.65 -13.75
N GLY A 108 -19.42 -13.28 -13.96
CA GLY A 108 -18.83 -13.45 -15.30
C GLY A 108 -19.67 -14.30 -16.26
N VAL A 109 -20.41 -15.28 -15.74
CA VAL A 109 -21.32 -16.10 -16.56
C VAL A 109 -22.55 -15.30 -17.02
N PHE A 110 -23.10 -14.45 -16.14
CA PHE A 110 -24.31 -13.67 -16.44
C PHE A 110 -24.06 -12.31 -17.07
N ASP A 111 -22.85 -11.79 -17.02
CA ASP A 111 -22.48 -10.48 -17.58
C ASP A 111 -21.44 -10.62 -18.71
N ALA A 112 -21.89 -10.57 -19.94
CA ALA A 112 -21.04 -10.66 -21.14
C ALA A 112 -19.95 -9.56 -21.21
N SER A 113 -20.05 -8.46 -20.43
CA SER A 113 -19.03 -7.43 -20.34
C SER A 113 -17.86 -7.81 -19.42
N MET A 114 -17.98 -8.90 -18.64
CA MET A 114 -16.99 -9.45 -17.74
C MET A 114 -16.05 -10.42 -18.48
N SER A 115 -15.07 -9.88 -19.20
CA SER A 115 -14.03 -10.74 -19.78
C SER A 115 -13.18 -11.40 -18.69
N MET A 116 -12.51 -12.52 -19.03
CA MET A 116 -11.62 -13.22 -18.09
C MET A 116 -10.51 -12.32 -17.55
N ASN A 117 -9.97 -11.41 -18.37
CA ASN A 117 -8.95 -10.43 -17.92
C ASN A 117 -9.50 -9.48 -16.84
N ARG A 118 -10.76 -9.05 -16.97
CA ARG A 118 -11.42 -8.19 -15.99
C ARG A 118 -11.72 -8.92 -14.70
N LEU A 119 -12.21 -10.15 -14.81
CA LEU A 119 -12.48 -11.01 -13.67
C LEU A 119 -11.20 -11.27 -12.88
N SER A 120 -10.10 -11.62 -13.57
CA SER A 120 -8.77 -11.80 -12.95
C SER A 120 -8.28 -10.53 -12.29
N TYR A 121 -8.47 -9.38 -12.91
CA TYR A 121 -8.11 -8.10 -12.32
C TYR A 121 -8.90 -7.81 -11.04
N TYR A 122 -10.25 -7.92 -11.08
CA TYR A 122 -11.09 -7.66 -9.91
C TYR A 122 -10.75 -8.62 -8.77
N PHE A 123 -10.57 -9.91 -9.09
CA PHE A 123 -10.17 -10.88 -8.08
C PHE A 123 -8.81 -10.57 -7.46
N MET A 124 -7.77 -10.42 -8.28
CA MET A 124 -6.40 -10.18 -7.83
C MET A 124 -6.28 -8.86 -7.04
N ALA A 125 -6.75 -7.76 -7.62
CA ALA A 125 -6.58 -6.45 -7.01
C ALA A 125 -7.40 -6.29 -5.71
N SER A 126 -8.66 -6.78 -5.70
CA SER A 126 -9.50 -6.72 -4.50
C SER A 126 -8.97 -7.62 -3.38
N THR A 127 -8.50 -8.82 -3.72
CA THR A 127 -7.93 -9.76 -2.74
C THR A 127 -6.65 -9.21 -2.12
N LEU A 128 -5.80 -8.58 -2.92
CA LEU A 128 -4.57 -7.93 -2.46
C LEU A 128 -4.87 -6.83 -1.44
N VAL A 129 -5.83 -5.96 -1.76
CA VAL A 129 -6.24 -4.87 -0.86
C VAL A 129 -6.97 -5.41 0.38
N ALA A 130 -7.86 -6.40 0.24
CA ALA A 130 -8.57 -7.02 1.36
C ALA A 130 -7.60 -7.62 2.38
N PHE A 131 -6.58 -8.33 1.91
CA PHE A 131 -5.55 -8.92 2.78
C PHE A 131 -4.73 -7.85 3.50
N GLY A 132 -4.30 -6.81 2.78
CA GLY A 132 -3.55 -5.71 3.39
C GLY A 132 -4.36 -4.99 4.46
N ILE A 133 -5.64 -4.70 4.20
CA ILE A 133 -6.56 -4.07 5.17
C ILE A 133 -6.79 -5.01 6.37
N HIS A 134 -7.13 -6.27 6.13
CA HIS A 134 -7.33 -7.28 7.16
C HIS A 134 -6.12 -7.38 8.10
N MET A 135 -4.94 -7.62 7.54
CA MET A 135 -3.73 -7.78 8.34
C MET A 135 -3.35 -6.51 9.10
N THR A 136 -3.47 -5.33 8.47
CA THR A 136 -3.23 -4.05 9.15
C THR A 136 -4.17 -3.86 10.33
N TYR A 137 -5.46 -4.16 10.14
CA TYR A 137 -6.48 -4.06 11.19
C TYR A 137 -6.19 -5.02 12.36
N HIS A 138 -6.00 -6.30 12.05
CA HIS A 138 -5.81 -7.31 13.09
C HIS A 138 -4.46 -7.20 13.79
N MET A 139 -3.39 -6.81 13.11
CA MET A 139 -2.13 -6.47 13.79
C MET A 139 -2.30 -5.33 14.79
N ARG A 140 -3.08 -4.30 14.45
CA ARG A 140 -3.31 -3.17 15.36
C ARG A 140 -4.20 -3.56 16.55
N MET A 141 -5.22 -4.38 16.31
CA MET A 141 -6.22 -4.73 17.33
C MET A 141 -5.76 -5.83 18.27
N ASN A 142 -5.01 -6.81 17.77
CA ASN A 142 -4.65 -8.03 18.51
C ASN A 142 -3.19 -8.08 18.98
N LEU A 143 -2.32 -7.34 18.32
CA LEU A 143 -0.91 -7.26 18.68
C LEU A 143 -0.59 -5.86 19.25
N SER A 144 0.49 -5.27 18.82
CA SER A 144 0.90 -3.92 19.24
C SER A 144 0.99 -2.97 18.05
N VAL A 145 0.68 -1.70 18.28
CA VAL A 145 0.91 -0.61 17.30
C VAL A 145 2.35 -0.60 16.80
N HIS A 146 3.30 -1.05 17.61
CA HIS A 146 4.72 -1.05 17.27
C HIS A 146 5.05 -1.91 16.05
N TYR A 147 4.27 -2.96 15.75
CA TYR A 147 4.44 -3.74 14.51
C TYR A 147 4.13 -2.92 13.25
N LEU A 148 3.08 -2.12 13.29
CA LEU A 148 2.73 -1.22 12.18
C LEU A 148 3.70 -0.04 12.05
N VAL A 149 4.23 0.44 13.16
CA VAL A 149 5.26 1.49 13.15
C VAL A 149 6.59 0.94 12.61
N LEU A 150 6.98 -0.29 12.97
CA LEU A 150 8.15 -0.97 12.38
C LEU A 150 7.99 -1.11 10.87
N LEU A 151 6.81 -1.58 10.41
CA LEU A 151 6.47 -1.65 8.99
C LEU A 151 6.61 -0.29 8.30
N ALA A 152 6.09 0.77 8.93
CA ALA A 152 6.19 2.12 8.39
C ALA A 152 7.65 2.60 8.30
N PHE A 153 8.48 2.39 9.34
CA PHE A 153 9.91 2.75 9.31
C PHE A 153 10.67 1.97 8.22
N ALA A 154 10.42 0.68 8.08
CA ALA A 154 11.05 -0.13 7.04
C ALA A 154 10.65 0.35 5.64
N THR A 155 9.35 0.61 5.40
CA THR A 155 8.82 1.01 4.09
C THR A 155 9.24 2.43 3.72
N LEU A 156 8.97 3.42 4.59
CA LEU A 156 9.32 4.82 4.32
C LEU A 156 10.84 5.03 4.31
N GLY A 157 11.57 4.28 5.13
CA GLY A 157 13.03 4.23 5.09
C GLY A 157 13.55 3.71 3.76
N ALA A 158 12.92 2.65 3.21
CA ALA A 158 13.28 2.10 1.92
C ALA A 158 13.03 3.12 0.78
N ASP A 159 11.91 3.83 0.78
CA ASP A 159 11.61 4.85 -0.22
C ASP A 159 12.62 6.03 -0.14
N THR A 160 12.92 6.46 1.07
CA THR A 160 13.89 7.54 1.31
C THR A 160 15.30 7.14 0.87
N GLY A 161 15.75 5.94 1.28
CA GLY A 161 17.05 5.40 0.89
C GLY A 161 17.17 5.19 -0.62
N ALA A 162 16.10 4.67 -1.23
CA ALA A 162 16.04 4.48 -2.68
C ALA A 162 16.12 5.82 -3.44
N TYR A 163 15.48 6.86 -2.95
CA TYR A 163 15.57 8.19 -3.55
C TYR A 163 16.99 8.77 -3.49
N PHE A 164 17.62 8.77 -2.30
CA PHE A 164 18.94 9.35 -2.13
C PHE A 164 20.02 8.52 -2.85
N ALA A 165 20.06 7.21 -2.67
CA ALA A 165 21.03 6.35 -3.33
C ALA A 165 20.83 6.33 -4.85
N GLY A 166 19.59 6.30 -5.32
CA GLY A 166 19.28 6.36 -6.75
C GLY A 166 19.65 7.68 -7.40
N ARG A 167 19.55 8.80 -6.67
CA ARG A 167 19.95 10.11 -7.18
C ARG A 167 21.46 10.29 -7.23
N THR A 168 22.20 9.74 -6.26
CA THR A 168 23.66 9.91 -6.14
C THR A 168 24.46 8.86 -6.93
N PHE A 169 24.00 7.61 -6.90
CA PHE A 169 24.74 6.47 -7.46
C PHE A 169 24.02 5.76 -8.62
N GLY A 170 22.75 6.13 -8.91
CA GLY A 170 21.92 5.42 -9.87
C GLY A 170 22.44 5.45 -11.29
N LYS A 171 22.81 4.29 -11.82
CA LYS A 171 23.27 4.09 -13.20
C LYS A 171 22.36 3.11 -13.96
N HIS A 172 21.90 2.05 -13.31
CA HIS A 172 21.13 0.99 -13.94
C HIS A 172 19.64 1.12 -13.58
N LYS A 173 18.79 1.15 -14.61
CA LYS A 173 17.33 1.24 -14.39
C LYS A 173 16.78 -0.08 -13.83
N LEU A 174 15.89 0.00 -12.82
CA LEU A 174 15.29 -1.17 -12.19
C LEU A 174 14.21 -1.78 -13.09
N ASN A 175 13.23 -0.98 -13.52
CA ASN A 175 12.16 -1.40 -14.42
C ASN A 175 11.61 -0.19 -15.18
N VAL A 176 12.08 0.00 -16.42
CA VAL A 176 11.71 1.15 -17.26
C VAL A 176 10.21 1.18 -17.58
N ARG A 177 9.59 0.01 -17.77
CA ARG A 177 8.17 -0.11 -18.13
C ARG A 177 7.25 0.38 -17.03
N LEU A 178 7.54 0.04 -15.78
CA LEU A 178 6.68 0.33 -14.62
C LEU A 178 7.02 1.67 -13.97
N SER A 179 8.32 1.90 -13.73
CA SER A 179 8.82 3.10 -13.06
C SER A 179 10.18 3.51 -13.64
N PRO A 180 10.20 4.43 -14.64
CA PRO A 180 11.42 4.78 -15.37
C PRO A 180 12.47 5.52 -14.53
N ASN A 181 12.08 6.02 -13.34
CA ASN A 181 12.98 6.75 -12.46
C ASN A 181 13.71 5.89 -11.43
N LYS A 182 13.20 4.66 -11.16
CA LYS A 182 13.83 3.75 -10.19
C LYS A 182 15.09 3.11 -10.76
N THR A 183 16.12 2.97 -9.89
CA THR A 183 17.42 2.38 -10.22
C THR A 183 17.75 1.20 -9.31
N VAL A 184 18.59 0.29 -9.76
CA VAL A 184 19.05 -0.87 -8.99
C VAL A 184 19.83 -0.41 -7.75
N GLU A 185 20.75 0.54 -7.91
CA GLU A 185 21.55 1.11 -6.82
C GLU A 185 20.63 1.81 -5.79
N GLY A 186 19.59 2.50 -6.29
CA GLY A 186 18.56 3.06 -5.44
C GLY A 186 17.84 1.98 -4.62
N SER A 187 17.45 0.87 -5.27
CA SER A 187 16.80 -0.24 -4.60
C SER A 187 17.65 -0.82 -3.48
N ILE A 188 18.94 -1.06 -3.73
CA ILE A 188 19.89 -1.55 -2.72
C ILE A 188 20.00 -0.56 -1.55
N GLY A 189 20.19 0.74 -1.83
CA GLY A 189 20.24 1.78 -0.81
C GLY A 189 18.96 1.86 0.02
N GLY A 190 17.81 1.65 -0.63
CA GLY A 190 16.51 1.55 0.04
C GLY A 190 16.43 0.37 1.00
N ILE A 191 16.84 -0.83 0.57
CA ILE A 191 16.85 -2.03 1.42
C ILE A 191 17.73 -1.81 2.66
N ILE A 192 18.91 -1.23 2.47
CA ILE A 192 19.83 -0.97 3.57
C ILE A 192 19.23 0.03 4.56
N LEU A 193 18.78 1.20 4.10
CA LEU A 193 18.27 2.24 4.99
C LEU A 193 16.96 1.81 5.67
N GLY A 194 16.02 1.23 4.92
CA GLY A 194 14.76 0.73 5.48
C GLY A 194 14.95 -0.41 6.47
N GLY A 195 15.82 -1.36 6.15
CA GLY A 195 16.19 -2.46 7.04
C GLY A 195 16.83 -1.97 8.34
N LEU A 196 17.74 -1.00 8.26
CA LEU A 196 18.38 -0.40 9.44
C LEU A 196 17.39 0.39 10.31
N LEU A 197 16.53 1.24 9.71
CA LEU A 197 15.55 2.03 10.45
C LEU A 197 14.49 1.16 11.12
N GLY A 198 13.96 0.16 10.41
CA GLY A 198 13.01 -0.80 10.98
C GLY A 198 13.64 -1.62 12.12
N SER A 199 14.87 -2.11 11.93
CA SER A 199 15.60 -2.87 12.97
C SER A 199 15.88 -2.00 14.19
N ALA A 200 16.39 -0.80 14.00
CA ALA A 200 16.68 0.14 15.08
C ALA A 200 15.41 0.43 15.89
N TYR A 201 14.28 0.73 15.22
CA TYR A 201 13.02 0.97 15.90
C TYR A 201 12.56 -0.25 16.71
N GLY A 202 12.51 -1.44 16.10
CA GLY A 202 12.04 -2.66 16.77
C GLY A 202 12.88 -3.05 17.99
N ILE A 203 14.21 -2.84 17.93
CA ILE A 203 15.13 -3.08 19.03
C ILE A 203 14.93 -2.04 20.15
N LEU A 204 14.81 -0.76 19.80
CA LEU A 204 14.64 0.34 20.77
C LEU A 204 13.34 0.22 21.57
N VAL A 205 12.24 -0.17 20.92
CA VAL A 205 10.95 -0.36 21.61
C VAL A 205 10.84 -1.73 22.29
N LYS A 206 11.89 -2.55 22.23
CA LYS A 206 11.93 -3.91 22.80
C LYS A 206 10.74 -4.75 22.35
N LEU A 207 10.52 -4.80 21.03
CA LEU A 207 9.44 -5.58 20.45
C LEU A 207 9.53 -7.04 20.95
N SER A 208 8.39 -7.68 21.21
CA SER A 208 8.31 -9.06 21.75
C SER A 208 8.76 -10.11 20.71
N LEU A 209 9.90 -9.87 20.07
CA LEU A 209 10.52 -10.75 19.06
C LEU A 209 12.02 -10.86 19.33
N PRO A 210 12.65 -12.01 19.01
CA PRO A 210 14.11 -12.13 19.01
C PRO A 210 14.75 -11.08 18.08
N ILE A 211 15.91 -10.54 18.49
CA ILE A 211 16.58 -9.45 17.75
C ILE A 211 16.87 -9.86 16.29
N TYR A 212 17.32 -11.09 16.05
CA TYR A 212 17.59 -11.57 14.69
C TYR A 212 16.33 -11.64 13.82
N ILE A 213 15.15 -11.92 14.42
CA ILE A 213 13.87 -11.90 13.73
C ILE A 213 13.45 -10.45 13.40
N ILE A 214 13.67 -9.49 14.32
CA ILE A 214 13.41 -8.07 14.06
C ILE A 214 14.23 -7.59 12.86
N ILE A 215 15.50 -7.93 12.82
CA ILE A 215 16.40 -7.59 11.71
C ILE A 215 15.90 -8.25 10.41
N LEU A 216 15.63 -9.54 10.43
CA LEU A 216 15.13 -10.28 9.27
C LEU A 216 13.87 -9.64 8.72
N ILE A 217 12.84 -9.42 9.56
CA ILE A 217 11.57 -8.80 9.17
C ILE A 217 11.81 -7.42 8.55
N SER A 218 12.65 -6.59 9.17
CA SER A 218 12.89 -5.22 8.71
C SER A 218 13.51 -5.19 7.30
N PHE A 219 14.50 -6.05 7.02
CA PHE A 219 15.12 -6.14 5.70
C PHE A 219 14.18 -6.76 4.65
N VAL A 220 13.37 -7.75 5.04
CA VAL A 220 12.34 -8.32 4.16
C VAL A 220 11.32 -7.25 3.80
N LEU A 221 10.79 -6.49 4.78
CA LEU A 221 9.81 -5.42 4.52
C LEU A 221 10.40 -4.29 3.66
N ALA A 222 11.66 -3.90 3.89
CA ALA A 222 12.34 -2.91 3.06
C ALA A 222 12.47 -3.36 1.58
N SER A 223 12.62 -4.66 1.35
CA SER A 223 12.69 -5.25 0.01
C SER A 223 11.30 -5.38 -0.62
N THR A 224 10.36 -5.94 0.12
CA THR A 224 9.00 -6.25 -0.37
C THR A 224 8.13 -5.02 -0.56
N GLY A 225 8.35 -3.93 0.20
CA GLY A 225 7.70 -2.65 -0.02
C GLY A 225 7.97 -2.08 -1.40
N GLN A 226 9.19 -2.23 -1.90
CA GLN A 226 9.53 -1.81 -3.26
C GLN A 226 8.85 -2.68 -4.33
N ILE A 227 8.67 -3.98 -4.06
CA ILE A 227 7.91 -4.88 -4.92
C ILE A 227 6.44 -4.49 -4.91
N GLY A 228 5.89 -4.13 -3.74
CA GLY A 228 4.52 -3.65 -3.59
C GLY A 228 4.23 -2.43 -4.46
N ASP A 229 5.07 -1.38 -4.38
CA ASP A 229 4.94 -0.19 -5.24
C ASP A 229 5.02 -0.55 -6.74
N LEU A 230 5.92 -1.45 -7.14
CA LEU A 230 5.98 -1.92 -8.53
C LEU A 230 4.73 -2.72 -8.94
N THR A 231 4.14 -3.50 -8.02
CA THR A 231 2.92 -4.27 -8.26
C THR A 231 1.75 -3.33 -8.54
N PHE A 232 1.49 -2.36 -7.67
CA PHE A 232 0.43 -1.37 -7.87
C PHE A 232 0.72 -0.46 -9.06
N SER A 233 1.98 -0.12 -9.32
CA SER A 233 2.38 0.57 -10.55
C SER A 233 2.08 -0.26 -11.80
N SER A 234 2.28 -1.58 -11.77
CA SER A 234 1.94 -2.48 -12.89
C SER A 234 0.44 -2.44 -13.18
N ILE A 235 -0.41 -2.49 -12.16
CA ILE A 235 -1.86 -2.37 -12.30
C ILE A 235 -2.20 -1.04 -13.00
N LYS A 236 -1.67 0.09 -12.52
CA LYS A 236 -1.91 1.41 -13.13
C LYS A 236 -1.50 1.47 -14.60
N ARG A 237 -0.35 0.90 -14.96
CA ARG A 237 0.12 0.88 -16.36
C ARG A 237 -0.71 0.00 -17.27
N THR A 238 -1.30 -1.10 -16.77
CA THR A 238 -2.23 -1.92 -17.53
C THR A 238 -3.48 -1.13 -17.97
N PHE A 239 -3.90 -0.15 -17.17
CA PHE A 239 -5.03 0.74 -17.49
C PHE A 239 -4.59 2.10 -18.05
N GLU A 240 -3.32 2.26 -18.44
CA GLU A 240 -2.74 3.48 -19.01
C GLU A 240 -2.89 4.73 -18.13
N VAL A 241 -3.05 4.53 -16.81
CA VAL A 241 -3.14 5.62 -15.83
C VAL A 241 -1.84 5.73 -15.03
N LYS A 242 -1.63 6.89 -14.43
CA LYS A 242 -0.49 7.16 -13.54
C LYS A 242 -0.89 7.03 -12.07
N ASP A 243 -2.03 7.57 -11.71
CA ASP A 243 -2.55 7.59 -10.36
C ASP A 243 -3.95 6.94 -10.36
N TYR A 244 -4.34 6.28 -9.25
CA TYR A 244 -5.67 5.66 -9.14
C TYR A 244 -6.79 6.68 -9.14
N SER A 245 -6.56 7.84 -8.53
CA SER A 245 -7.50 8.96 -8.49
C SER A 245 -6.77 10.27 -8.24
N GLN A 246 -7.53 11.37 -8.14
CA GLN A 246 -7.01 12.69 -7.78
C GLN A 246 -7.68 13.22 -6.49
N ILE A 247 -8.10 12.31 -5.61
CA ILE A 247 -8.78 12.65 -4.35
C ILE A 247 -7.88 13.53 -3.48
N PHE A 248 -6.59 13.21 -3.41
CA PHE A 248 -5.61 14.03 -2.70
C PHE A 248 -4.86 14.94 -3.69
N PRO A 249 -5.17 16.25 -3.72
CA PRO A 249 -4.54 17.18 -4.68
C PRO A 249 -3.01 17.13 -4.60
N GLY A 250 -2.37 16.76 -5.70
CA GLY A 250 -0.92 16.62 -5.81
C GLY A 250 -0.32 15.34 -5.21
N HIS A 251 -1.14 14.46 -4.61
CA HIS A 251 -0.72 13.18 -4.02
C HIS A 251 -1.36 11.96 -4.67
N GLY A 252 -2.34 12.11 -5.58
CA GLY A 252 -3.05 10.99 -6.17
C GLY A 252 -4.17 10.45 -5.29
N GLY A 253 -4.39 9.15 -5.34
CA GLY A 253 -5.41 8.44 -4.58
C GLY A 253 -4.95 7.91 -3.23
N VAL A 254 -5.89 7.26 -2.55
CA VAL A 254 -5.65 6.52 -1.31
C VAL A 254 -4.73 5.34 -1.59
N LEU A 255 -5.02 4.53 -2.60
CA LEU A 255 -4.17 3.39 -2.98
C LEU A 255 -2.77 3.82 -3.39
N ASP A 256 -2.61 5.01 -4.02
CA ASP A 256 -1.29 5.56 -4.36
C ASP A 256 -0.43 5.90 -3.13
N ARG A 257 -1.03 5.98 -1.93
CA ARG A 257 -0.33 6.27 -0.66
C ARG A 257 -0.12 5.04 0.20
N PHE A 258 -0.93 4.01 -0.01
CA PHE A 258 -0.91 2.80 0.81
C PHE A 258 -0.43 1.55 0.07
N ASP A 259 -0.08 1.65 -1.21
CA ASP A 259 0.36 0.54 -2.06
C ASP A 259 1.46 -0.32 -1.41
N SER A 260 2.60 0.28 -1.06
CA SER A 260 3.70 -0.40 -0.38
C SER A 260 3.33 -0.86 1.03
N ILE A 261 2.50 -0.09 1.75
CA ILE A 261 2.05 -0.41 3.10
C ILE A 261 1.10 -1.62 3.08
N ILE A 262 0.12 -1.64 2.18
CA ILE A 262 -0.83 -2.74 1.99
C ILE A 262 -0.06 -4.04 1.67
N PHE A 263 0.88 -3.98 0.75
CA PHE A 263 1.69 -5.13 0.37
C PHE A 263 2.55 -5.61 1.54
N ASN A 264 3.24 -4.70 2.22
CA ASN A 264 4.07 -5.02 3.37
C ASN A 264 3.27 -5.52 4.58
N ALA A 265 2.02 -5.06 4.77
CA ALA A 265 1.14 -5.58 5.81
C ALA A 265 0.83 -7.07 5.59
N MET A 266 0.60 -7.48 4.33
CA MET A 266 0.43 -8.89 3.98
C MET A 266 1.68 -9.70 4.30
N VAL A 267 2.85 -9.22 3.89
CA VAL A 267 4.12 -9.90 4.14
C VAL A 267 4.39 -10.01 5.64
N LEU A 268 4.21 -8.91 6.39
CA LEU A 268 4.40 -8.91 7.84
C LEU A 268 3.44 -9.87 8.53
N GLY A 269 2.16 -9.90 8.14
CA GLY A 269 1.18 -10.84 8.68
C GLY A 269 1.58 -12.30 8.46
N ILE A 270 2.07 -12.64 7.26
CA ILE A 270 2.60 -13.98 6.95
C ILE A 270 3.82 -14.29 7.82
N LEU A 271 4.77 -13.37 7.93
CA LEU A 271 5.96 -13.56 8.74
C LEU A 271 5.62 -13.75 10.23
N LEU A 272 4.73 -12.93 10.79
CA LEU A 272 4.29 -13.04 12.18
C LEU A 272 3.49 -14.32 12.46
N HIS A 273 2.85 -14.91 11.45
CA HIS A 273 2.16 -16.19 11.59
C HIS A 273 3.12 -17.37 11.58
N TYR A 274 4.07 -17.41 10.63
CA TYR A 274 4.90 -18.59 10.40
C TYR A 274 6.23 -18.59 11.15
N LEU A 275 6.88 -17.44 11.39
CA LEU A 275 8.16 -17.40 12.06
C LEU A 275 8.13 -17.94 13.51
N PRO A 276 7.07 -17.68 14.34
CA PRO A 276 6.95 -18.29 15.65
C PRO A 276 6.90 -19.82 15.61
N LEU A 277 6.22 -20.38 14.60
CA LEU A 277 6.13 -21.83 14.40
C LEU A 277 7.47 -22.43 13.98
N LEU A 278 8.22 -21.73 13.13
CA LEU A 278 9.52 -22.21 12.63
C LEU A 278 10.65 -22.10 13.65
N PHE A 279 10.65 -21.04 14.46
CA PHE A 279 11.73 -20.73 15.40
C PHE A 279 11.34 -20.92 16.87
N ASN A 280 10.18 -21.51 17.17
CA ASN A 280 9.69 -21.85 18.51
C ASN A 280 9.73 -20.69 19.51
N PHE A 281 9.26 -19.50 19.12
CA PHE A 281 9.06 -18.37 20.02
C PHE A 281 7.59 -17.95 20.07
N LYS A 282 7.18 -17.18 21.10
CA LYS A 282 5.82 -16.62 21.24
C LYS A 282 5.84 -15.13 20.95
N ILE A 283 4.79 -14.63 20.29
CA ILE A 283 4.52 -13.21 20.06
C ILE A 283 3.62 -12.67 21.16
#